data_732be60f933c6bb0ea98e934562a4302
#
_entry.id   732be60f933c6bb0ea98e934562a4302
#
_cell.length_a   1.000
_cell.length_b   1.000
_cell.length_c   1.000
_cell.angle_alpha   90.00
_cell.angle_beta   90.00
_cell.angle_gamma   90.00
#
_symmetry.space_group_name_H-M   'P 1'
#
loop_
_entity.id
_entity.type
_entity.pdbx_description
1 polymer ?
#
loop_
_entity_poly.entity_id
_entity_poly.type
_entity_poly.pdbx_seq_one_letter_code
_entity_poly.pdbx_strand_id
1 'polypeptide(L)'
;MRQTWAGNEMLLLKLLEDSTLLGRTRLDYFLVNKGPWSRLDDDAAFIPGVPEKPAGGNYYPAGATRADVEAWIAGLAPAAREAATGFFTTIRRDAGGKFMAVPYSLEYQGELAEMAGHLRAAAAATKQPTLKSFLESRAAALISNDYYASDVAWMKLDSSIEPTIGPYEVYEDEWFNYKAAFEAFIAVRDDAETAKLDRFGSELQWLEDRLPIEVLVRTPDDIDSRAKLIDLLELAHGMETEGPPPDMRLKPRES
;
A
#
# COMPACT_ATOMS: atom_id res chain seq x y z
N MET A 1 -8.68 7.92 -1.42
CA MET A 1 -9.32 9.05 -2.15
C MET A 1 -8.51 10.35 -2.04
N ARG A 2 -8.25 10.88 -0.82
CA ARG A 2 -7.48 12.12 -0.63
C ARG A 2 -6.06 12.04 -1.21
N GLN A 3 -5.40 10.89 -1.15
CA GLN A 3 -4.08 10.68 -1.74
C GLN A 3 -4.07 10.79 -3.27
N THR A 4 -5.15 10.42 -3.94
CA THR A 4 -5.25 10.54 -5.40
C THR A 4 -5.49 12.00 -5.81
N TRP A 5 -6.40 12.68 -5.13
CA TRP A 5 -6.77 14.05 -5.44
C TRP A 5 -7.46 14.75 -4.26
N ALA A 6 -7.05 15.98 -3.95
CA ALA A 6 -7.63 16.78 -2.86
C ALA A 6 -9.12 17.11 -3.06
N GLY A 7 -9.59 17.15 -4.32
CA GLY A 7 -10.99 17.42 -4.65
C GLY A 7 -11.96 16.26 -4.42
N ASN A 8 -11.46 15.04 -4.15
CA ASN A 8 -12.30 13.86 -4.00
C ASN A 8 -13.29 13.95 -2.83
N GLU A 9 -12.92 14.57 -1.72
CA GLU A 9 -13.82 14.69 -0.55
C GLU A 9 -15.03 15.54 -0.87
N MET A 10 -14.82 16.70 -1.50
CA MET A 10 -15.92 17.58 -1.90
C MET A 10 -16.81 16.96 -2.98
N LEU A 11 -16.22 16.20 -3.88
CA LEU A 11 -16.97 15.49 -4.91
C LEU A 11 -17.79 14.36 -4.32
N LEU A 12 -17.25 13.60 -3.37
CA LEU A 12 -17.95 12.54 -2.64
C LEU A 12 -19.20 13.11 -1.94
N LEU A 13 -19.08 14.23 -1.25
CA LEU A 13 -20.23 14.87 -0.58
C LEU A 13 -21.33 15.21 -1.58
N LYS A 14 -20.98 15.78 -2.74
CA LYS A 14 -21.96 16.07 -3.81
C LYS A 14 -22.63 14.81 -4.37
N LEU A 15 -21.88 13.72 -4.54
CA LEU A 15 -22.42 12.46 -5.02
C LEU A 15 -23.37 11.80 -4.00
N LEU A 16 -23.09 11.94 -2.71
CA LEU A 16 -23.97 11.47 -1.63
C LEU A 16 -25.32 12.19 -1.58
N GLU A 17 -25.38 13.44 -2.02
CA GLU A 17 -26.61 14.22 -2.09
C GLU A 17 -27.48 13.87 -3.32
N ASP A 18 -26.89 13.29 -4.39
CA ASP A 18 -27.63 12.92 -5.62
C ASP A 18 -28.33 11.57 -5.48
N SER A 19 -29.60 11.61 -5.10
CA SER A 19 -30.46 10.41 -4.93
C SER A 19 -31.01 9.81 -6.23
N THR A 20 -30.70 10.40 -7.40
CA THR A 20 -31.13 9.85 -8.69
C THR A 20 -30.44 8.51 -8.98
N LEU A 21 -31.02 7.71 -9.88
CA LEU A 21 -30.39 6.45 -10.31
C LEU A 21 -28.98 6.69 -10.86
N LEU A 22 -28.83 7.72 -11.70
CA LEU A 22 -27.52 8.08 -12.27
C LEU A 22 -26.55 8.53 -11.18
N GLY A 23 -27.01 9.33 -10.19
CA GLY A 23 -26.19 9.79 -9.07
C GLY A 23 -25.65 8.62 -8.25
N ARG A 24 -26.54 7.67 -7.91
CA ARG A 24 -26.13 6.44 -7.18
C ARG A 24 -25.13 5.60 -7.98
N THR A 25 -25.37 5.39 -9.28
CA THR A 25 -24.43 4.65 -10.13
C THR A 25 -23.05 5.34 -10.21
N ARG A 26 -23.04 6.68 -10.30
CA ARG A 26 -21.79 7.46 -10.25
C ARG A 26 -21.08 7.34 -8.91
N LEU A 27 -21.84 7.37 -7.82
CA LEU A 27 -21.29 7.18 -6.46
C LEU A 27 -20.65 5.79 -6.32
N ASP A 28 -21.35 4.73 -6.72
CA ASP A 28 -20.83 3.37 -6.65
C ASP A 28 -19.54 3.22 -7.47
N TYR A 29 -19.54 3.75 -8.69
CA TYR A 29 -18.37 3.70 -9.57
C TYR A 29 -17.22 4.58 -9.05
N PHE A 30 -17.52 5.73 -8.44
CA PHE A 30 -16.54 6.56 -7.74
C PHE A 30 -15.90 5.83 -6.56
N LEU A 31 -16.68 5.11 -5.76
CA LEU A 31 -16.19 4.34 -4.62
C LEU A 31 -15.28 3.18 -5.07
N VAL A 32 -15.62 2.51 -6.17
CA VAL A 32 -14.78 1.44 -6.76
C VAL A 32 -13.45 2.01 -7.25
N ASN A 33 -13.47 3.12 -8.01
CA ASN A 33 -12.25 3.72 -8.58
C ASN A 33 -11.45 4.56 -7.57
N LYS A 34 -11.99 4.83 -6.37
CA LYS A 34 -11.42 5.74 -5.37
C LYS A 34 -11.26 7.19 -5.88
N GLY A 35 -12.06 7.56 -6.87
CA GLY A 35 -12.01 8.87 -7.54
C GLY A 35 -12.90 8.91 -8.78
N PRO A 36 -12.95 10.05 -9.50
CA PRO A 36 -13.83 10.27 -10.63
C PRO A 36 -13.28 9.78 -11.99
N TRP A 37 -12.20 9.01 -11.99
CA TRP A 37 -11.54 8.49 -13.21
C TRP A 37 -11.70 6.98 -13.30
N SER A 38 -12.00 6.52 -14.53
CA SER A 38 -12.19 5.10 -14.82
C SER A 38 -10.87 4.40 -15.07
N ARG A 39 -10.46 3.49 -14.20
CA ARG A 39 -9.26 2.66 -14.39
C ARG A 39 -9.37 1.70 -15.58
N LEU A 40 -10.59 1.41 -16.03
CA LEU A 40 -10.85 0.55 -17.19
C LEU A 40 -10.86 1.32 -18.52
N ASP A 41 -10.78 2.65 -18.48
CA ASP A 41 -10.87 3.54 -19.62
C ASP A 41 -9.78 4.61 -19.58
N ASP A 42 -8.55 4.18 -19.40
CA ASP A 42 -7.33 4.99 -19.41
C ASP A 42 -7.44 6.25 -18.53
N ASP A 43 -7.99 6.09 -17.32
CA ASP A 43 -8.25 7.18 -16.38
C ASP A 43 -9.16 8.30 -16.93
N ALA A 44 -10.04 7.99 -17.89
CA ALA A 44 -11.03 8.96 -18.36
C ALA A 44 -11.97 9.40 -17.24
N ALA A 45 -12.21 10.72 -17.13
CA ALA A 45 -13.14 11.26 -16.16
C ALA A 45 -14.59 10.91 -16.53
N PHE A 46 -15.32 10.21 -15.66
CA PHE A 46 -16.73 9.84 -15.85
C PHE A 46 -17.71 10.80 -15.17
N ILE A 47 -17.21 11.77 -14.44
CA ILE A 47 -18.00 12.84 -13.80
C ILE A 47 -17.73 14.16 -14.51
N PRO A 48 -18.77 14.85 -15.05
CA PRO A 48 -18.56 16.10 -15.74
C PRO A 48 -17.95 17.20 -14.88
N GLY A 49 -17.04 17.98 -15.47
CA GLY A 49 -16.37 19.11 -14.81
C GLY A 49 -15.21 18.75 -13.89
N VAL A 50 -14.81 17.48 -13.88
CA VAL A 50 -13.61 17.02 -13.19
C VAL A 50 -12.40 17.24 -14.11
N PRO A 51 -11.23 17.68 -13.59
CA PRO A 51 -10.00 17.78 -14.39
C PRO A 51 -9.47 16.39 -14.77
N GLU A 52 -8.47 16.37 -15.65
CA GLU A 52 -7.67 15.17 -15.87
C GLU A 52 -7.06 14.68 -14.54
N LYS A 53 -6.83 13.35 -14.44
CA LYS A 53 -6.21 12.75 -13.25
C LYS A 53 -4.85 13.40 -13.01
N PRO A 54 -4.61 13.95 -11.80
CA PRO A 54 -3.34 14.59 -11.52
C PRO A 54 -2.20 13.55 -11.49
N ALA A 55 -1.21 13.71 -12.34
CA ALA A 55 0.01 12.91 -12.27
C ALA A 55 0.73 13.13 -10.94
N GLY A 56 1.22 12.05 -10.33
CA GLY A 56 1.82 12.10 -9.00
C GLY A 56 0.81 12.22 -7.86
N GLY A 57 -0.48 12.20 -8.15
CA GLY A 57 -1.55 12.26 -7.17
C GLY A 57 -1.45 13.45 -6.22
N ASN A 58 -2.02 13.34 -5.03
CA ASN A 58 -1.87 14.31 -3.95
C ASN A 58 -0.71 13.96 -2.99
N TYR A 59 0.28 13.22 -3.47
CA TYR A 59 1.52 12.95 -2.70
C TYR A 59 2.51 14.10 -2.77
N TYR A 60 2.45 14.90 -3.83
CA TYR A 60 3.35 16.01 -4.10
C TYR A 60 2.60 17.36 -4.07
N PRO A 61 3.30 18.48 -3.82
CA PRO A 61 2.65 19.78 -3.71
C PRO A 61 2.03 20.21 -5.05
N ALA A 62 0.86 20.83 -4.99
CA ALA A 62 0.24 21.44 -6.16
C ALA A 62 1.19 22.40 -6.87
N GLY A 63 1.25 22.31 -8.21
CA GLY A 63 2.11 23.16 -9.04
C GLY A 63 3.60 22.76 -9.05
N ALA A 64 4.00 21.69 -8.35
CA ALA A 64 5.33 21.09 -8.54
C ALA A 64 5.34 20.23 -9.80
N THR A 65 6.49 20.15 -10.46
CA THR A 65 6.74 19.18 -11.53
C THR A 65 7.57 18.00 -11.00
N ARG A 66 7.52 16.86 -11.70
CA ARG A 66 8.40 15.73 -11.40
C ARG A 66 9.87 16.15 -11.36
N ALA A 67 10.31 16.96 -12.33
CA ALA A 67 11.69 17.45 -12.42
C ALA A 67 12.11 18.31 -11.21
N ASP A 68 11.19 19.15 -10.69
CA ASP A 68 11.47 19.96 -9.49
C ASP A 68 11.73 19.08 -8.26
N VAL A 69 10.90 18.06 -8.08
CA VAL A 69 11.02 17.13 -6.94
C VAL A 69 12.25 16.25 -7.09
N GLU A 70 12.55 15.76 -8.29
CA GLU A 70 13.74 14.95 -8.58
C GLU A 70 15.03 15.74 -8.30
N ALA A 71 15.12 16.97 -8.77
CA ALA A 71 16.25 17.85 -8.51
C ALA A 71 16.43 18.14 -7.00
N TRP A 72 15.32 18.35 -6.29
CA TRP A 72 15.34 18.53 -4.84
C TRP A 72 15.85 17.28 -4.12
N ILE A 73 15.32 16.09 -4.43
CA ILE A 73 15.76 14.82 -3.85
C ILE A 73 17.25 14.58 -4.09
N ALA A 74 17.74 14.87 -5.30
CA ALA A 74 19.15 14.70 -5.66
C ALA A 74 20.10 15.57 -4.79
N GLY A 75 19.63 16.73 -4.34
CA GLY A 75 20.37 17.65 -3.48
C GLY A 75 20.33 17.34 -1.98
N LEU A 76 19.55 16.34 -1.55
CA LEU A 76 19.38 16.01 -0.12
C LEU A 76 20.56 15.21 0.45
N ALA A 77 20.85 15.44 1.73
CA ALA A 77 21.69 14.55 2.54
C ALA A 77 21.03 13.16 2.68
N PRO A 78 21.80 12.07 2.93
CA PRO A 78 21.29 10.70 2.91
C PRO A 78 20.01 10.48 3.73
N ALA A 79 19.98 10.85 4.99
CA ALA A 79 18.81 10.67 5.87
C ALA A 79 17.57 11.47 5.39
N ALA A 80 17.76 12.69 4.86
CA ALA A 80 16.66 13.47 4.32
C ALA A 80 16.18 12.89 2.98
N ARG A 81 17.06 12.31 2.18
CA ARG A 81 16.73 11.61 0.95
C ARG A 81 15.89 10.36 1.25
N GLU A 82 16.30 9.54 2.21
CA GLU A 82 15.56 8.37 2.68
C GLU A 82 14.14 8.76 3.10
N ALA A 83 13.98 9.80 3.92
CA ALA A 83 12.65 10.31 4.27
C ALA A 83 11.85 10.81 3.06
N ALA A 84 12.50 11.47 2.08
CA ALA A 84 11.83 11.99 0.88
C ALA A 84 11.40 10.89 -0.09
N THR A 85 12.15 9.79 -0.19
CA THR A 85 11.86 8.64 -1.07
C THR A 85 11.10 7.52 -0.35
N GLY A 86 10.89 7.63 0.97
CA GLY A 86 10.18 6.64 1.77
C GLY A 86 8.71 6.52 1.40
N PHE A 87 8.16 5.31 1.57
CA PHE A 87 6.79 4.94 1.19
C PHE A 87 5.72 5.67 2.00
N PHE A 88 6.00 6.04 3.24
CA PHE A 88 5.01 6.53 4.20
C PHE A 88 5.17 8.03 4.49
N THR A 89 5.56 8.78 3.46
CA THR A 89 5.68 10.23 3.52
C THR A 89 5.03 10.89 2.31
N THR A 90 4.48 12.08 2.48
CA THR A 90 4.16 13.00 1.37
C THR A 90 5.23 14.06 1.23
N ILE A 91 5.32 14.67 0.06
CA ILE A 91 6.12 15.88 -0.13
C ILE A 91 5.20 17.09 -0.06
N ARG A 92 5.57 18.08 0.74
CA ARG A 92 4.83 19.33 0.93
C ARG A 92 5.78 20.53 0.80
N ARG A 93 5.23 21.73 0.84
CA ARG A 93 6.01 22.96 0.96
C ARG A 93 5.88 23.50 2.38
N ASP A 94 7.01 23.90 2.97
CA ASP A 94 7.02 24.64 4.22
C ASP A 94 6.53 26.08 4.05
N ALA A 95 6.49 26.86 5.14
CA ALA A 95 6.07 28.25 5.12
C ALA A 95 6.96 29.14 4.24
N GLY A 96 8.20 28.72 3.95
CA GLY A 96 9.13 29.38 3.05
C GLY A 96 9.04 28.91 1.59
N GLY A 97 8.09 28.00 1.28
CA GLY A 97 7.89 27.43 -0.05
C GLY A 97 8.87 26.31 -0.42
N LYS A 98 9.74 25.86 0.49
CA LYS A 98 10.71 24.78 0.25
C LYS A 98 10.04 23.42 0.39
N PHE A 99 10.49 22.45 -0.39
CA PHE A 99 10.04 21.06 -0.25
C PHE A 99 10.47 20.45 1.07
N MET A 100 9.57 19.64 1.65
CA MET A 100 9.82 18.85 2.85
C MET A 100 9.05 17.54 2.80
N ALA A 101 9.61 16.47 3.37
CA ALA A 101 8.91 15.21 3.57
C ALA A 101 8.06 15.30 4.85
N VAL A 102 6.81 14.88 4.78
CA VAL A 102 5.86 14.85 5.90
C VAL A 102 5.39 13.41 6.10
N PRO A 103 5.62 12.79 7.27
CA PRO A 103 5.14 11.44 7.56
C PRO A 103 3.61 11.34 7.43
N TYR A 104 3.12 10.19 6.97
CA TYR A 104 1.66 9.95 6.87
C TYR A 104 0.95 10.10 8.21
N SER A 105 1.58 9.71 9.31
CA SER A 105 1.03 9.88 10.66
C SER A 105 0.77 11.36 11.03
N LEU A 106 1.44 12.31 10.39
CA LEU A 106 1.17 13.74 10.53
C LEU A 106 0.23 14.27 9.44
N GLU A 107 0.47 13.88 8.18
CA GLU A 107 -0.33 14.33 7.03
C GLU A 107 -1.80 13.91 7.13
N TYR A 108 -2.04 12.69 7.61
CA TYR A 108 -3.37 12.08 7.73
C TYR A 108 -3.75 11.81 9.19
N GLN A 109 -3.25 12.63 10.13
CA GLN A 109 -3.35 12.40 11.57
C GLN A 109 -4.79 12.13 12.05
N GLY A 110 -5.76 12.89 11.53
CA GLY A 110 -7.17 12.77 11.93
C GLY A 110 -7.75 11.41 11.53
N GLU A 111 -7.60 11.08 10.25
CA GLU A 111 -8.13 9.84 9.67
C GLU A 111 -7.43 8.62 10.26
N LEU A 112 -6.11 8.67 10.46
CA LEU A 112 -5.35 7.55 11.03
C LEU A 112 -5.66 7.33 12.51
N ALA A 113 -5.94 8.39 13.27
CA ALA A 113 -6.39 8.27 14.66
C ALA A 113 -7.76 7.61 14.77
N GLU A 114 -8.70 7.96 13.87
CA GLU A 114 -10.01 7.34 13.79
C GLU A 114 -9.90 5.86 13.38
N MET A 115 -9.14 5.55 12.33
CA MET A 115 -8.86 4.17 11.92
C MET A 115 -8.26 3.34 13.05
N ALA A 116 -7.26 3.87 13.76
CA ALA A 116 -6.65 3.20 14.89
C ALA A 116 -7.66 2.93 16.02
N GLY A 117 -8.60 3.85 16.25
CA GLY A 117 -9.72 3.67 17.19
C GLY A 117 -10.61 2.48 16.79
N HIS A 118 -11.00 2.40 15.52
CA HIS A 118 -11.81 1.30 14.99
C HIS A 118 -11.08 -0.05 15.06
N LEU A 119 -9.79 -0.08 14.72
CA LEU A 119 -8.98 -1.32 14.81
C LEU A 119 -8.87 -1.81 16.25
N ARG A 120 -8.67 -0.92 17.23
CA ARG A 120 -8.66 -1.29 18.67
C ARG A 120 -10.02 -1.80 19.13
N ALA A 121 -11.12 -1.21 18.68
CA ALA A 121 -12.46 -1.69 18.98
C ALA A 121 -12.71 -3.09 18.39
N ALA A 122 -12.28 -3.35 17.14
CA ALA A 122 -12.34 -4.65 16.52
C ALA A 122 -11.46 -5.68 17.27
N ALA A 123 -10.26 -5.29 17.70
CA ALA A 123 -9.36 -6.13 18.50
C ALA A 123 -9.99 -6.53 19.85
N ALA A 124 -10.75 -5.64 20.45
CA ALA A 124 -11.48 -5.92 21.70
C ALA A 124 -12.68 -6.87 21.50
N ALA A 125 -13.29 -6.86 20.30
CA ALA A 125 -14.45 -7.66 19.97
C ALA A 125 -14.09 -9.09 19.52
N THR A 126 -12.91 -9.30 18.92
CA THR A 126 -12.51 -10.62 18.41
C THR A 126 -12.02 -11.54 19.53
N LYS A 127 -12.30 -12.85 19.36
CA LYS A 127 -11.75 -13.91 20.23
C LYS A 127 -10.55 -14.62 19.56
N GLN A 128 -10.20 -14.29 18.32
CA GLN A 128 -9.11 -14.90 17.57
C GLN A 128 -7.78 -14.21 17.94
N PRO A 129 -6.81 -14.93 18.54
CA PRO A 129 -5.64 -14.27 19.12
C PRO A 129 -4.73 -13.58 18.10
N THR A 130 -4.53 -14.21 16.92
CA THR A 130 -3.69 -13.68 15.86
C THR A 130 -4.32 -12.45 15.21
N LEU A 131 -5.64 -12.48 14.98
CA LEU A 131 -6.38 -11.32 14.51
C LEU A 131 -6.31 -10.15 15.51
N LYS A 132 -6.49 -10.42 16.78
CA LYS A 132 -6.35 -9.41 17.83
C LYS A 132 -4.96 -8.77 17.82
N SER A 133 -3.92 -9.59 17.78
CA SER A 133 -2.53 -9.14 17.75
C SER A 133 -2.24 -8.26 16.53
N PHE A 134 -2.70 -8.67 15.35
CA PHE A 134 -2.56 -7.87 14.13
C PHE A 134 -3.28 -6.53 14.26
N LEU A 135 -4.55 -6.51 14.67
CA LEU A 135 -5.36 -5.29 14.77
C LEU A 135 -4.76 -4.27 15.76
N GLU A 136 -4.27 -4.74 16.92
CA GLU A 136 -3.59 -3.91 17.90
C GLU A 136 -2.26 -3.34 17.36
N SER A 137 -1.46 -4.17 16.71
CA SER A 137 -0.18 -3.78 16.10
C SER A 137 -0.40 -2.79 14.95
N ARG A 138 -1.38 -3.03 14.07
CA ARG A 138 -1.71 -2.13 12.97
C ARG A 138 -2.25 -0.79 13.47
N ALA A 139 -3.05 -0.79 14.53
CA ALA A 139 -3.51 0.45 15.17
C ALA A 139 -2.36 1.28 15.74
N ALA A 140 -1.31 0.65 16.25
CA ALA A 140 -0.10 1.33 16.70
C ALA A 140 0.72 1.86 15.51
N ALA A 141 0.85 1.06 14.44
CA ALA A 141 1.58 1.41 13.21
C ALA A 141 1.01 2.66 12.52
N LEU A 142 -0.31 2.80 12.46
CA LEU A 142 -0.97 3.98 11.90
C LEU A 142 -0.57 5.29 12.62
N ILE A 143 -0.29 5.21 13.91
CA ILE A 143 0.10 6.38 14.71
C ILE A 143 1.61 6.61 14.68
N SER A 144 2.41 5.55 14.71
CA SER A 144 3.88 5.64 14.73
C SER A 144 4.51 5.90 13.36
N ASN A 145 3.79 5.58 12.27
CA ASN A 145 4.30 5.53 10.90
C ASN A 145 5.31 4.40 10.64
N ASP A 146 5.42 3.44 11.57
CA ASP A 146 6.24 2.24 11.45
C ASP A 146 5.32 1.03 11.32
N TYR A 147 5.34 0.41 10.14
CA TYR A 147 4.42 -0.66 9.77
C TYR A 147 5.03 -2.06 9.90
N TYR A 148 6.36 -2.18 10.04
CA TYR A 148 7.06 -3.46 10.00
C TYR A 148 6.49 -4.51 10.97
N ALA A 149 6.39 -4.18 12.27
CA ALA A 149 5.87 -5.13 13.26
C ALA A 149 4.42 -5.57 12.98
N SER A 150 3.61 -4.69 12.41
CA SER A 150 2.23 -5.03 12.04
C SER A 150 2.13 -5.85 10.77
N ASP A 151 3.07 -5.71 9.84
CA ASP A 151 3.16 -6.55 8.64
C ASP A 151 3.59 -7.98 9.02
N VAL A 152 4.56 -8.11 9.92
CA VAL A 152 4.92 -9.42 10.52
C VAL A 152 3.73 -10.06 11.26
N ALA A 153 2.91 -9.26 11.98
CA ALA A 153 1.71 -9.76 12.63
C ALA A 153 0.64 -10.23 11.63
N TRP A 154 0.49 -9.52 10.50
CA TRP A 154 -0.38 -9.94 9.40
C TRP A 154 0.07 -11.25 8.78
N MET A 155 1.37 -11.43 8.56
CA MET A 155 1.93 -12.68 8.05
C MET A 155 1.65 -13.89 8.95
N LYS A 156 1.52 -13.66 10.26
CA LYS A 156 1.19 -14.68 11.27
C LYS A 156 -0.32 -14.86 11.49
N LEU A 157 -1.14 -14.16 10.69
CA LEU A 157 -2.58 -14.18 10.83
C LEU A 157 -3.13 -15.56 10.49
N ASP A 158 -3.81 -16.19 11.45
CA ASP A 158 -4.60 -17.39 11.26
C ASP A 158 -6.01 -17.12 11.81
N SER A 159 -6.86 -16.68 10.92
CA SER A 159 -8.21 -16.18 11.25
C SER A 159 -9.17 -16.48 10.11
N SER A 160 -10.46 -16.62 10.43
CA SER A 160 -11.51 -16.67 9.41
C SER A 160 -11.79 -15.32 8.77
N ILE A 161 -11.32 -14.23 9.38
CA ILE A 161 -11.41 -12.88 8.84
C ILE A 161 -9.98 -12.40 8.59
N GLU A 162 -9.72 -11.96 7.36
CA GLU A 162 -8.41 -11.44 6.94
C GLU A 162 -8.54 -9.99 6.51
N PRO A 163 -8.19 -9.03 7.38
CA PRO A 163 -8.13 -7.63 7.01
C PRO A 163 -6.77 -7.28 6.43
N THR A 164 -6.77 -6.69 5.22
CA THR A 164 -5.63 -6.02 4.61
C THR A 164 -5.86 -4.52 4.72
N ILE A 165 -5.25 -3.86 5.70
CA ILE A 165 -5.48 -2.45 6.00
C ILE A 165 -4.14 -1.76 6.20
N GLY A 166 -3.80 -0.82 5.35
CA GLY A 166 -2.55 -0.06 5.44
C GLY A 166 -2.11 0.55 4.12
N PRO A 167 -0.94 1.19 4.09
CA PRO A 167 -0.34 1.73 2.88
C PRO A 167 0.52 0.64 2.21
N TYR A 168 0.12 0.17 1.02
CA TYR A 168 0.79 -0.96 0.36
C TYR A 168 1.24 -0.64 -1.06
N GLU A 169 0.35 -0.12 -1.91
CA GLU A 169 0.56 -0.03 -3.33
C GLU A 169 1.20 1.30 -3.75
N VAL A 170 2.28 1.27 -4.51
CA VAL A 170 3.07 2.47 -4.85
C VAL A 170 2.81 3.04 -6.24
N TYR A 171 2.09 2.35 -7.11
CA TYR A 171 1.87 2.78 -8.51
C TYR A 171 0.93 3.98 -8.66
N GLU A 172 0.13 4.32 -7.65
CA GLU A 172 -0.70 5.55 -7.65
C GLU A 172 0.13 6.84 -7.61
N ASP A 173 1.40 6.76 -7.21
CA ASP A 173 2.35 7.87 -7.25
C ASP A 173 2.67 8.31 -8.69
N GLU A 174 2.71 7.40 -9.65
CA GLU A 174 2.97 7.62 -11.09
C GLU A 174 4.28 8.36 -11.42
N TRP A 175 4.86 9.12 -10.50
CA TRP A 175 6.12 9.85 -10.72
C TRP A 175 7.35 9.00 -10.44
N PHE A 176 7.42 8.40 -9.25
CA PHE A 176 8.62 7.70 -8.76
C PHE A 176 8.32 6.35 -8.15
N ASN A 177 7.06 6.02 -7.88
CA ASN A 177 6.61 4.87 -7.11
C ASN A 177 7.19 4.84 -5.69
N TYR A 178 7.38 6.00 -5.06
CA TYR A 178 7.88 6.15 -3.70
C TYR A 178 6.78 6.22 -2.64
N LYS A 179 5.53 6.44 -3.04
CA LYS A 179 4.45 6.79 -2.11
C LYS A 179 3.37 5.72 -2.10
N ALA A 180 3.21 5.03 -0.96
CA ALA A 180 2.23 3.99 -0.83
C ALA A 180 0.80 4.54 -0.62
N ALA A 181 -0.14 4.01 -1.39
CA ALA A 181 -1.56 4.29 -1.24
C ALA A 181 -2.16 3.47 -0.10
N PHE A 182 -3.05 4.08 0.70
CA PHE A 182 -3.83 3.36 1.68
C PHE A 182 -4.91 2.51 1.02
N GLU A 183 -4.99 1.27 1.45
CA GLU A 183 -5.98 0.29 1.06
C GLU A 183 -6.69 -0.31 2.27
N ALA A 184 -7.91 -0.78 2.06
CA ALA A 184 -8.67 -1.49 3.06
C ALA A 184 -9.54 -2.56 2.40
N PHE A 185 -9.20 -3.82 2.64
CA PHE A 185 -9.95 -4.99 2.23
C PHE A 185 -10.23 -5.85 3.46
N ILE A 186 -11.41 -6.44 3.53
CA ILE A 186 -11.76 -7.42 4.55
C ILE A 186 -12.27 -8.66 3.82
N ALA A 187 -11.46 -9.72 3.86
CA ALA A 187 -11.81 -11.01 3.30
C ALA A 187 -12.37 -11.94 4.39
N VAL A 188 -13.24 -12.86 3.99
CA VAL A 188 -13.74 -13.94 4.82
C VAL A 188 -13.29 -15.25 4.20
N ARG A 189 -12.56 -16.06 4.99
CA ARG A 189 -12.04 -17.35 4.55
C ARG A 189 -13.19 -18.31 4.26
N ASP A 190 -13.15 -18.92 3.10
CA ASP A 190 -13.97 -20.08 2.77
C ASP A 190 -13.25 -21.36 3.23
N ASP A 191 -13.68 -21.90 4.36
CA ASP A 191 -13.02 -23.08 4.95
C ASP A 191 -13.16 -24.34 4.06
N ALA A 192 -14.22 -24.45 3.23
CA ALA A 192 -14.40 -25.57 2.32
C ALA A 192 -13.41 -25.49 1.13
N GLU A 193 -13.21 -24.31 0.58
CA GLU A 193 -12.21 -24.09 -0.47
C GLU A 193 -10.78 -24.19 0.09
N THR A 194 -10.53 -23.68 1.30
CA THR A 194 -9.24 -23.80 1.98
C THR A 194 -8.82 -25.25 2.17
N ALA A 195 -9.73 -26.13 2.58
CA ALA A 195 -9.46 -27.57 2.72
C ALA A 195 -9.07 -28.25 1.40
N LYS A 196 -9.50 -27.71 0.25
CA LYS A 196 -9.03 -28.19 -1.06
C LYS A 196 -7.60 -27.73 -1.35
N LEU A 197 -7.24 -26.52 -0.93
CA LEU A 197 -5.87 -25.98 -1.10
C LEU A 197 -4.85 -26.70 -0.25
N ASP A 198 -5.22 -27.28 0.90
CA ASP A 198 -4.32 -28.08 1.75
C ASP A 198 -3.71 -29.26 0.99
N ARG A 199 -4.45 -29.82 0.02
CA ARG A 199 -3.92 -30.87 -0.86
C ARG A 199 -2.79 -30.39 -1.75
N PHE A 200 -2.86 -29.14 -2.21
CA PHE A 200 -1.80 -28.54 -3.02
C PHE A 200 -0.62 -28.11 -2.15
N GLY A 201 -0.85 -27.73 -0.89
CA GLY A 201 0.21 -27.38 0.06
C GLY A 201 1.26 -28.49 0.21
N SER A 202 0.82 -29.74 0.25
CA SER A 202 1.72 -30.91 0.29
C SER A 202 2.55 -31.12 -0.98
N GLU A 203 2.12 -30.56 -2.11
CA GLU A 203 2.78 -30.68 -3.42
C GLU A 203 3.66 -29.48 -3.76
N LEU A 204 3.63 -28.41 -2.97
CA LEU A 204 4.37 -27.17 -3.28
C LEU A 204 5.88 -27.41 -3.35
N GLN A 205 6.43 -28.20 -2.43
CA GLN A 205 7.87 -28.56 -2.44
C GLN A 205 8.23 -29.34 -3.71
N TRP A 206 7.38 -30.30 -4.10
CA TRP A 206 7.57 -31.05 -5.34
C TRP A 206 7.53 -30.15 -6.59
N LEU A 207 6.65 -29.13 -6.61
CA LEU A 207 6.59 -28.14 -7.68
C LEU A 207 7.82 -27.24 -7.69
N GLU A 208 8.25 -26.74 -6.53
CA GLU A 208 9.42 -25.86 -6.38
C GLU A 208 10.70 -26.56 -6.84
N ASP A 209 10.90 -27.82 -6.49
CA ASP A 209 12.05 -28.61 -6.93
C ASP A 209 12.17 -28.75 -8.44
N ARG A 210 11.07 -28.52 -9.18
CA ARG A 210 10.97 -28.64 -10.64
C ARG A 210 10.95 -27.32 -11.37
N LEU A 211 10.93 -26.20 -10.66
CA LEU A 211 11.06 -24.89 -11.32
C LEU A 211 12.41 -24.80 -12.05
N PRO A 212 12.44 -24.27 -13.27
CA PRO A 212 13.68 -24.11 -14.06
C PRO A 212 14.50 -22.90 -13.59
N ILE A 213 14.75 -22.84 -12.26
CA ILE A 213 15.54 -21.79 -11.60
C ILE A 213 16.74 -22.43 -10.88
N GLU A 214 17.79 -21.63 -10.70
CA GLU A 214 18.98 -22.10 -9.98
C GLU A 214 18.67 -22.42 -8.51
N VAL A 215 19.32 -23.45 -7.98
CA VAL A 215 19.10 -23.94 -6.59
C VAL A 215 19.34 -22.86 -5.54
N LEU A 216 20.24 -21.91 -5.81
CA LEU A 216 20.52 -20.78 -4.91
C LEU A 216 19.34 -19.79 -4.75
N VAL A 217 18.36 -19.84 -5.65
CA VAL A 217 17.15 -19.00 -5.60
C VAL A 217 15.97 -19.76 -4.98
N ARG A 218 16.14 -21.09 -4.78
CA ARG A 218 15.12 -21.92 -4.13
C ARG A 218 15.14 -21.71 -2.62
N THR A 219 13.96 -21.73 -2.06
CA THR A 219 13.80 -21.64 -0.60
C THR A 219 14.34 -22.92 0.07
N PRO A 220 15.09 -22.84 1.18
CA PRO A 220 15.55 -24.02 1.91
C PRO A 220 14.40 -24.92 2.41
N ASP A 221 14.61 -26.25 2.38
CA ASP A 221 13.59 -27.27 2.68
C ASP A 221 13.04 -27.24 4.11
N ASP A 222 13.72 -26.57 5.03
CA ASP A 222 13.45 -26.60 6.47
C ASP A 222 12.68 -25.37 7.01
N ILE A 223 12.27 -24.45 6.11
CA ILE A 223 11.60 -23.22 6.53
C ILE A 223 10.09 -23.33 6.25
N ASP A 224 9.27 -23.08 7.27
CA ASP A 224 7.82 -22.93 7.15
C ASP A 224 7.51 -21.88 6.07
N SER A 225 6.55 -22.17 5.19
CA SER A 225 6.17 -21.29 4.06
C SER A 225 5.81 -19.85 4.48
N ARG A 226 5.35 -19.65 5.72
CA ARG A 226 5.07 -18.33 6.30
C ARG A 226 6.36 -17.64 6.75
N ALA A 227 7.31 -18.36 7.35
CA ALA A 227 8.62 -17.83 7.69
C ALA A 227 9.39 -17.39 6.44
N LYS A 228 9.29 -18.17 5.35
CA LYS A 228 9.87 -17.83 4.03
C LYS A 228 9.36 -16.52 3.47
N LEU A 229 8.08 -16.23 3.62
CA LEU A 229 7.50 -14.97 3.15
C LEU A 229 7.93 -13.79 4.03
N ILE A 230 8.14 -14.01 5.34
CA ILE A 230 8.73 -13.02 6.26
C ILE A 230 10.17 -12.74 5.85
N ASP A 231 10.98 -13.77 5.59
CA ASP A 231 12.37 -13.60 5.12
C ASP A 231 12.42 -12.87 3.77
N LEU A 232 11.47 -13.14 2.85
CA LEU A 232 11.36 -12.42 1.58
C LEU A 232 10.95 -10.96 1.79
N LEU A 233 10.10 -10.65 2.77
CA LEU A 233 9.74 -9.27 3.12
C LEU A 233 10.91 -8.54 3.78
N GLU A 234 11.68 -9.21 4.65
CA GLU A 234 12.91 -8.66 5.23
C GLU A 234 13.97 -8.43 4.16
N LEU A 235 14.13 -9.37 3.22
CA LEU A 235 15.02 -9.22 2.08
C LEU A 235 14.57 -8.08 1.16
N ALA A 236 13.28 -7.97 0.87
CA ALA A 236 12.73 -6.89 0.07
C ALA A 236 12.94 -5.53 0.76
N HIS A 237 12.69 -5.45 2.07
CA HIS A 237 12.94 -4.25 2.86
C HIS A 237 14.43 -3.89 2.91
N GLY A 238 15.32 -4.86 3.08
CA GLY A 238 16.78 -4.67 3.00
C GLY A 238 17.23 -4.24 1.60
N MET A 239 16.62 -4.77 0.54
CA MET A 239 16.91 -4.37 -0.85
C MET A 239 16.45 -2.94 -1.15
N GLU A 240 15.42 -2.44 -0.50
CA GLU A 240 14.98 -1.06 -0.64
C GLU A 240 15.93 -0.06 0.04
N THR A 241 16.58 -0.46 1.14
CA THR A 241 17.52 0.39 1.87
C THR A 241 18.94 0.37 1.31
N GLU A 242 19.38 -0.75 0.73
CA GLU A 242 20.76 -0.93 0.24
C GLU A 242 20.85 -1.08 -1.29
N GLY A 243 19.74 -1.23 -1.98
CA GLY A 243 19.65 -1.62 -3.38
C GLY A 243 19.97 -3.11 -3.58
N PRO A 244 19.57 -3.72 -4.72
CA PRO A 244 19.81 -5.13 -4.97
C PRO A 244 21.33 -5.41 -4.98
N PRO A 245 21.77 -6.54 -4.38
CA PRO A 245 23.15 -6.96 -4.45
C PRO A 245 23.66 -6.96 -5.90
N PRO A 246 24.92 -6.65 -6.16
CA PRO A 246 25.47 -6.52 -7.52
C PRO A 246 25.29 -7.74 -8.42
N ASP A 247 25.11 -8.90 -7.85
CA ASP A 247 24.95 -10.19 -8.50
C ASP A 247 23.48 -10.49 -8.91
N MET A 248 22.49 -9.79 -8.35
CA MET A 248 21.07 -9.91 -8.77
C MET A 248 20.70 -9.02 -9.96
N ARG A 249 21.60 -8.25 -10.52
CA ARG A 249 21.34 -7.52 -11.76
C ARG A 249 21.21 -8.51 -12.90
N LEU A 250 20.01 -8.69 -13.41
CA LEU A 250 19.77 -9.44 -14.64
C LEU A 250 20.72 -8.90 -15.72
N LYS A 251 21.70 -9.71 -16.12
CA LYS A 251 22.52 -9.38 -17.28
C LYS A 251 21.59 -9.27 -18.49
N PRO A 252 21.72 -8.24 -19.35
CA PRO A 252 20.98 -8.19 -20.59
C PRO A 252 21.27 -9.49 -21.36
N ARG A 253 20.25 -10.16 -21.87
CA ARG A 253 20.46 -11.25 -22.83
C ARG A 253 21.14 -10.64 -24.03
N GLU A 254 22.37 -11.02 -24.27
CA GLU A 254 23.06 -10.77 -25.53
C GLU A 254 22.23 -11.46 -26.64
N SER A 255 21.82 -10.66 -27.60
CA SER A 255 21.05 -11.07 -28.79
C SER A 255 21.92 -11.86 -29.76
#